data_6d017b3720a3cceef12e4a15794bdfb5
#
_entry.id   6d017b3720a3cceef12e4a15794bdfb5
#
_cell.length_a   1.000
_cell.length_b   1.000
_cell.length_c   1.000
_cell.angle_alpha   90.00
_cell.angle_beta   90.00
_cell.angle_gamma   90.00
#
_symmetry.space_group_name_H-M   'P 1'
#
loop_
_entity.id
_entity.type
_entity.pdbx_description
1 polymer ?
#
loop_
_entity_poly.entity_id
_entity_poly.type
_entity_poly.pdbx_seq_one_letter_code
_entity_poly.pdbx_strand_id
1 'polypeptide(L)'
;DILAMLPLPTQQVSMVWSTSPENANHLMQLRSEAWPKLLQEQVGGSIHQALGTLQLQSAPASFALKRIKAQSLIGPNYDPKVVLLGDAAHVIHPLAGQGLNLGLRDVASLLQIIKNKEEFRAIDDRILLRRYERQREGDTSSLLWVTHRLKSLFGSSRPLEKQIRNWGLGFVNRSHMIKRQLIERALGE
;
A
#
# COMPACT_ATOMS: atom_id res chain seq x y z
N ASP A 1 12.02 -8.95 -4.38
CA ASP A 1 12.21 -8.01 -3.27
C ASP A 1 11.87 -6.59 -3.72
N ILE A 2 11.44 -5.76 -2.78
CA ILE A 2 11.16 -4.35 -3.02
C ILE A 2 11.90 -3.56 -1.95
N LEU A 3 12.80 -2.70 -2.38
CA LEU A 3 13.56 -1.82 -1.52
C LEU A 3 13.15 -0.36 -1.81
N ALA A 4 12.60 0.32 -0.82
CA ALA A 4 12.22 1.72 -0.90
C ALA A 4 13.11 2.56 0.02
N MET A 5 13.62 3.67 -0.52
CA MET A 5 14.37 4.68 0.21
C MET A 5 13.53 5.95 0.30
N LEU A 6 13.12 6.31 1.50
CA LEU A 6 12.26 7.46 1.76
C LEU A 6 13.12 8.60 2.32
N PRO A 7 13.19 9.76 1.64
CA PRO A 7 14.01 10.87 2.11
C PRO A 7 13.48 11.42 3.43
N LEU A 8 14.39 11.65 4.36
CA LEU A 8 14.14 12.30 5.63
C LEU A 8 14.94 13.63 5.71
N PRO A 9 14.59 14.55 6.61
CA PRO A 9 15.45 15.71 6.92
C PRO A 9 16.86 15.27 7.33
N THR A 10 17.82 16.18 7.27
CA THR A 10 19.20 15.99 7.79
C THR A 10 20.01 14.90 7.07
N GLN A 11 19.88 14.81 5.73
CA GLN A 11 20.63 13.85 4.90
C GLN A 11 20.46 12.39 5.34
N GLN A 12 19.26 12.04 5.80
CA GLN A 12 18.90 10.70 6.19
C GLN A 12 17.89 10.10 5.22
N VAL A 13 17.81 8.77 5.19
CA VAL A 13 16.78 8.03 4.49
C VAL A 13 16.17 6.97 5.41
N SER A 14 14.86 6.84 5.37
CA SER A 14 14.20 5.67 5.96
C SER A 14 14.15 4.57 4.91
N MET A 15 14.65 3.41 5.26
CA MET A 15 14.68 2.24 4.39
C MET A 15 13.55 1.29 4.75
N VAL A 16 12.77 0.90 3.75
CA VAL A 16 11.74 -0.14 3.87
C VAL A 16 12.06 -1.24 2.86
N TRP A 17 12.35 -2.43 3.37
CA TRP A 17 12.69 -3.59 2.55
C TRP A 17 11.64 -4.68 2.70
N SER A 18 10.83 -4.90 1.66
CA SER A 18 9.88 -6.01 1.59
C SER A 18 10.53 -7.20 0.90
N THR A 19 10.68 -8.29 1.64
CA THR A 19 11.37 -9.49 1.16
C THR A 19 10.71 -10.77 1.68
N SER A 20 11.26 -11.94 1.34
CA SER A 20 10.78 -13.21 1.87
C SER A 20 11.09 -13.34 3.38
N PRO A 21 10.34 -14.17 4.12
CA PRO A 21 10.61 -14.40 5.53
C PRO A 21 12.03 -14.92 5.80
N GLU A 22 12.54 -15.79 4.92
CA GLU A 22 13.87 -16.37 5.03
C GLU A 22 14.94 -15.30 4.89
N ASN A 23 14.81 -14.42 3.90
CA ASN A 23 15.74 -13.33 3.68
C ASN A 23 15.63 -12.27 4.79
N ALA A 24 14.41 -11.98 5.27
CA ALA A 24 14.23 -11.09 6.41
C ALA A 24 14.97 -11.60 7.66
N ASN A 25 14.86 -12.89 7.95
CA ASN A 25 15.58 -13.51 9.06
C ASN A 25 17.10 -13.43 8.87
N HIS A 26 17.59 -13.64 7.66
CA HIS A 26 19.02 -13.46 7.34
C HIS A 26 19.47 -12.01 7.57
N LEU A 27 18.73 -11.03 7.07
CA LEU A 27 19.01 -9.61 7.23
C LEU A 27 19.05 -9.19 8.71
N MET A 28 18.14 -9.72 9.53
CA MET A 28 18.09 -9.43 10.96
C MET A 28 19.30 -9.98 11.76
N GLN A 29 19.99 -10.98 11.21
CA GLN A 29 21.19 -11.55 11.82
C GLN A 29 22.49 -10.86 11.40
N LEU A 30 22.43 -9.94 10.43
CA LEU A 30 23.61 -9.23 9.95
C LEU A 30 24.12 -8.24 11.01
N ARG A 31 25.45 -8.21 11.15
CA ARG A 31 26.12 -7.19 11.95
C ARG A 31 26.05 -5.83 11.23
N SER A 32 26.06 -4.75 11.99
CA SER A 32 25.93 -3.38 11.46
C SER A 32 26.98 -3.06 10.39
N GLU A 33 28.18 -3.61 10.51
CA GLU A 33 29.30 -3.37 9.59
C GLU A 33 29.08 -4.00 8.20
N ALA A 34 28.20 -5.01 8.09
CA ALA A 34 27.90 -5.67 6.82
C ALA A 34 26.88 -4.90 5.96
N TRP A 35 26.07 -4.04 6.58
CA TRP A 35 25.00 -3.34 5.89
C TRP A 35 25.45 -2.38 4.78
N PRO A 36 26.51 -1.55 4.93
CA PRO A 36 26.92 -0.65 3.86
C PRO A 36 27.25 -1.40 2.56
N LYS A 37 27.98 -2.51 2.65
CA LYS A 37 28.33 -3.34 1.50
C LYS A 37 27.09 -3.97 0.86
N LEU A 38 26.22 -4.55 1.67
CA LEU A 38 24.97 -5.15 1.20
C LEU A 38 24.09 -4.12 0.48
N LEU A 39 23.93 -2.94 1.05
CA LEU A 39 23.12 -1.87 0.44
C LEU A 39 23.74 -1.40 -0.87
N GLN A 40 25.04 -1.28 -0.96
CA GLN A 40 25.73 -0.92 -2.19
C GLN A 40 25.47 -1.94 -3.32
N GLU A 41 25.43 -3.23 -2.99
CA GLU A 41 25.13 -4.30 -3.95
C GLU A 41 23.67 -4.31 -4.39
N GLN A 42 22.74 -4.01 -3.48
CA GLN A 42 21.29 -4.11 -3.73
C GLN A 42 20.66 -2.84 -4.34
N VAL A 43 21.20 -1.69 -4.03
CA VAL A 43 20.59 -0.38 -4.38
C VAL A 43 20.81 0.03 -5.84
N GLY A 44 21.78 -0.59 -6.53
CA GLY A 44 22.11 -0.26 -7.92
C GLY A 44 22.85 1.07 -8.10
N GLY A 45 23.56 1.19 -9.23
CA GLY A 45 24.51 2.29 -9.45
C GLY A 45 23.89 3.70 -9.42
N SER A 46 22.70 3.89 -9.96
CA SER A 46 22.05 5.22 -10.04
C SER A 46 21.63 5.76 -8.66
N ILE A 47 21.12 4.89 -7.79
CA ILE A 47 20.72 5.29 -6.42
C ILE A 47 21.96 5.50 -5.57
N HIS A 48 22.99 4.66 -5.73
CA HIS A 48 24.25 4.86 -5.06
C HIS A 48 24.93 6.19 -5.43
N GLN A 49 24.89 6.60 -6.71
CA GLN A 49 25.35 7.91 -7.15
C GLN A 49 24.57 9.09 -6.51
N ALA A 50 23.27 8.90 -6.30
CA ALA A 50 22.42 9.95 -5.73
C ALA A 50 22.55 10.07 -4.21
N LEU A 51 22.68 8.94 -3.48
CA LEU A 51 22.65 8.89 -2.02
C LEU A 51 24.04 8.79 -1.39
N GLY A 52 25.08 8.41 -2.16
CA GLY A 52 26.41 8.15 -1.62
C GLY A 52 26.46 6.86 -0.77
N THR A 53 27.42 6.81 0.13
CA THR A 53 27.61 5.67 1.04
C THR A 53 26.60 5.72 2.17
N LEU A 54 25.80 4.66 2.28
CA LEU A 54 24.76 4.52 3.31
C LEU A 54 25.32 3.82 4.56
N GLN A 55 24.97 4.33 5.74
CA GLN A 55 25.31 3.74 7.03
C GLN A 55 24.05 3.58 7.88
N LEU A 56 23.94 2.49 8.60
CA LEU A 56 22.85 2.27 9.55
C LEU A 56 22.97 3.23 10.73
N GLN A 57 21.90 4.00 10.97
CA GLN A 57 21.77 4.87 12.14
C GLN A 57 20.98 4.20 13.28
N SER A 58 20.16 3.21 12.97
CA SER A 58 19.34 2.47 13.93
C SER A 58 19.31 0.99 13.58
N ALA A 59 19.08 0.15 14.58
CA ALA A 59 18.90 -1.28 14.35
C ALA A 59 17.68 -1.53 13.45
N PRO A 60 17.78 -2.46 12.48
CA PRO A 60 16.64 -2.84 11.66
C PRO A 60 15.59 -3.57 12.50
N ALA A 61 14.31 -3.43 12.12
CA ALA A 61 13.20 -4.17 12.69
C ALA A 61 12.46 -4.93 11.59
N SER A 62 11.97 -6.12 11.90
CA SER A 62 11.23 -6.96 10.95
C SER A 62 9.79 -7.15 11.42
N PHE A 63 8.85 -6.98 10.49
CA PHE A 63 7.42 -7.14 10.74
C PHE A 63 6.82 -8.06 9.68
N ALA A 64 6.06 -9.07 10.12
CA ALA A 64 5.34 -9.92 9.19
C ALA A 64 4.21 -9.15 8.51
N LEU A 65 4.25 -9.07 7.18
CA LEU A 65 3.20 -8.45 6.39
C LEU A 65 2.01 -9.41 6.27
N LYS A 66 0.91 -9.06 6.92
CA LYS A 66 -0.35 -9.80 6.84
C LYS A 66 -1.36 -9.00 6.04
N ARG A 67 -2.12 -9.68 5.19
CA ARG A 67 -3.31 -9.12 4.57
C ARG A 67 -4.51 -9.49 5.42
N ILE A 68 -5.19 -8.51 5.96
CA ILE A 68 -6.37 -8.70 6.80
C ILE A 68 -7.52 -7.92 6.16
N LYS A 69 -8.69 -8.51 6.12
CA LYS A 69 -9.94 -7.84 5.73
C LYS A 69 -11.01 -8.27 6.70
N ALA A 70 -11.68 -7.32 7.33
CA ALA A 70 -12.86 -7.59 8.14
C ALA A 70 -13.98 -8.19 7.27
N GLN A 71 -14.73 -9.11 7.83
CA GLN A 71 -15.89 -9.73 7.16
C GLN A 71 -17.04 -8.73 6.99
N SER A 72 -17.17 -7.79 7.93
CA SER A 72 -18.11 -6.68 7.87
C SER A 72 -17.44 -5.42 8.40
N LEU A 73 -17.78 -4.27 7.82
CA LEU A 73 -17.31 -2.97 8.30
C LEU A 73 -18.21 -2.37 9.37
N ILE A 74 -19.39 -2.94 9.57
CA ILE A 74 -20.30 -2.61 10.65
C ILE A 74 -20.15 -3.72 11.69
N GLY A 75 -20.12 -3.37 12.98
CA GLY A 75 -19.81 -4.26 14.09
C GLY A 75 -20.53 -5.61 14.10
N PRO A 76 -20.21 -6.50 15.06
CA PRO A 76 -20.67 -7.88 15.05
C PRO A 76 -22.19 -7.94 14.89
N ASN A 77 -22.65 -8.85 14.03
CA ASN A 77 -24.08 -9.00 13.68
C ASN A 77 -24.71 -7.71 13.10
N TYR A 78 -23.90 -6.90 12.41
CA TYR A 78 -24.33 -5.58 11.87
C TYR A 78 -24.86 -4.63 12.96
N ASP A 79 -24.27 -4.64 14.14
CA ASP A 79 -24.55 -3.64 15.16
C ASP A 79 -24.09 -2.25 14.69
N PRO A 80 -25.01 -1.28 14.51
CA PRO A 80 -24.67 0.04 13.98
C PRO A 80 -23.88 0.92 14.97
N LYS A 81 -23.63 0.47 16.17
CA LYS A 81 -22.83 1.19 17.17
C LYS A 81 -21.33 1.15 16.92
N VAL A 82 -20.86 0.23 16.06
CA VAL A 82 -19.44 0.05 15.74
C VAL A 82 -19.25 0.08 14.23
N VAL A 83 -18.34 0.93 13.76
CA VAL A 83 -17.92 1.02 12.36
C VAL A 83 -16.41 0.90 12.29
N LEU A 84 -15.91 0.02 11.43
CA LEU A 84 -14.48 -0.20 11.23
C LEU A 84 -13.95 0.69 10.10
N LEU A 85 -12.77 1.29 10.32
CA LEU A 85 -12.08 2.18 9.40
C LEU A 85 -10.58 1.82 9.36
N GLY A 86 -9.92 2.11 8.25
CA GLY A 86 -8.47 1.94 8.10
C GLY A 86 -8.02 0.52 8.38
N ASP A 87 -6.94 0.36 9.12
CA ASP A 87 -6.33 -0.94 9.41
C ASP A 87 -7.24 -1.88 10.21
N ALA A 88 -8.18 -1.33 11.00
CA ALA A 88 -9.20 -2.13 11.66
C ALA A 88 -10.18 -2.79 10.67
N ALA A 89 -10.42 -2.16 9.53
CA ALA A 89 -11.27 -2.67 8.45
C ALA A 89 -10.49 -3.54 7.48
N HIS A 90 -9.28 -3.12 7.12
CA HIS A 90 -8.47 -3.77 6.10
C HIS A 90 -6.99 -3.40 6.21
N VAL A 91 -6.14 -4.40 6.27
CA VAL A 91 -4.69 -4.23 6.11
C VAL A 91 -4.31 -4.70 4.71
N ILE A 92 -3.81 -3.79 3.89
CA ILE A 92 -3.35 -4.09 2.55
C ILE A 92 -1.82 -4.17 2.51
N HIS A 93 -1.30 -4.87 1.50
CA HIS A 93 0.15 -4.98 1.32
C HIS A 93 0.75 -3.60 1.02
N PRO A 94 1.85 -3.18 1.68
CA PRO A 94 2.41 -1.82 1.59
C PRO A 94 3.10 -1.49 0.26
N LEU A 95 2.86 -2.28 -0.80
CA LEU A 95 3.48 -2.13 -2.13
C LEU A 95 3.41 -0.71 -2.73
N ALA A 96 2.48 0.11 -2.26
CA ALA A 96 2.30 1.46 -2.77
C ALA A 96 2.19 2.53 -1.68
N GLY A 97 2.45 2.22 -0.40
CA GLY A 97 2.28 3.16 0.71
C GLY A 97 0.83 3.65 0.89
N GLN A 98 -0.15 2.95 0.32
CA GLN A 98 -1.54 3.43 0.22
C GLN A 98 -2.44 3.08 1.43
N GLY A 99 -1.91 2.40 2.45
CA GLY A 99 -2.71 2.03 3.64
C GLY A 99 -3.33 3.26 4.31
N LEU A 100 -2.52 4.29 4.58
CA LEU A 100 -3.01 5.54 5.16
C LEU A 100 -4.04 6.23 4.25
N ASN A 101 -3.77 6.31 2.95
CA ASN A 101 -4.69 6.95 1.99
C ASN A 101 -6.03 6.21 1.93
N LEU A 102 -6.01 4.88 2.01
CA LEU A 102 -7.23 4.08 2.05
C LEU A 102 -8.03 4.35 3.33
N GLY A 103 -7.36 4.42 4.49
CA GLY A 103 -8.01 4.80 5.75
C GLY A 103 -8.59 6.20 5.73
N LEU A 104 -7.90 7.18 5.15
CA LEU A 104 -8.43 8.54 4.98
C LEU A 104 -9.66 8.56 4.06
N ARG A 105 -9.69 7.75 3.00
CA ARG A 105 -10.87 7.60 2.15
C ARG A 105 -12.04 6.95 2.89
N ASP A 106 -11.78 6.02 3.81
CA ASP A 106 -12.83 5.45 4.68
C ASP A 106 -13.48 6.55 5.52
N VAL A 107 -12.67 7.39 6.15
CA VAL A 107 -13.14 8.53 6.95
C VAL A 107 -13.96 9.50 6.09
N ALA A 108 -13.44 9.90 4.93
CA ALA A 108 -14.12 10.81 4.02
C ALA A 108 -15.47 10.25 3.54
N SER A 109 -15.50 8.97 3.18
CA SER A 109 -16.72 8.27 2.75
C SER A 109 -17.77 8.22 3.86
N LEU A 110 -17.37 7.85 5.09
CA LEU A 110 -18.28 7.80 6.23
C LEU A 110 -18.83 9.19 6.55
N LEU A 111 -17.98 10.21 6.60
CA LEU A 111 -18.40 11.60 6.84
C LEU A 111 -19.38 12.09 5.78
N GLN A 112 -19.13 11.80 4.50
CA GLN A 112 -20.04 12.17 3.41
C GLN A 112 -21.41 11.51 3.57
N ILE A 113 -21.44 10.24 3.93
CA ILE A 113 -22.69 9.50 4.15
C ILE A 113 -23.46 10.05 5.34
N ILE A 114 -22.78 10.35 6.45
CA ILE A 114 -23.40 10.96 7.63
C ILE A 114 -23.91 12.37 7.31
N LYS A 115 -23.14 13.17 6.59
CA LYS A 115 -23.52 14.55 6.21
C LYS A 115 -24.76 14.58 5.30
N ASN A 116 -24.85 13.61 4.39
CA ASN A 116 -25.94 13.53 3.39
C ASN A 116 -27.06 12.59 3.86
N LYS A 117 -27.14 12.26 5.14
CA LYS A 117 -28.20 11.44 5.68
C LYS A 117 -29.54 12.16 5.60
N GLU A 118 -30.62 11.42 5.41
CA GLU A 118 -31.96 11.93 5.54
C GLU A 118 -32.21 12.42 6.98
N GLU A 119 -32.95 13.52 7.18
CA GLU A 119 -33.16 14.15 8.49
C GLU A 119 -33.77 13.20 9.53
N PHE A 120 -34.67 12.32 9.08
CA PHE A 120 -35.32 11.33 9.93
C PHE A 120 -34.43 10.14 10.36
N ARG A 121 -33.21 10.00 9.78
CA ARG A 121 -32.32 8.90 10.14
C ARG A 121 -31.39 9.30 11.26
N ALA A 122 -31.21 8.39 12.22
CA ALA A 122 -30.15 8.49 13.22
C ALA A 122 -28.78 8.17 12.60
N ILE A 123 -27.70 8.60 13.24
CA ILE A 123 -26.31 8.31 12.79
C ILE A 123 -26.03 6.82 12.87
N ASP A 124 -26.62 6.12 13.82
CA ASP A 124 -26.52 4.68 14.02
C ASP A 124 -27.58 3.87 13.24
N ASP A 125 -28.21 4.51 12.24
CA ASP A 125 -29.15 3.79 11.36
C ASP A 125 -28.39 2.73 10.52
N ARG A 126 -28.78 1.47 10.68
CA ARG A 126 -28.19 0.34 9.99
C ARG A 126 -28.21 0.48 8.46
N ILE A 127 -29.27 1.03 7.88
CA ILE A 127 -29.38 1.22 6.43
C ILE A 127 -28.40 2.29 5.96
N LEU A 128 -28.22 3.35 6.75
CA LEU A 128 -27.25 4.41 6.49
C LEU A 128 -25.84 3.84 6.48
N LEU A 129 -25.45 3.11 7.51
CA LEU A 129 -24.08 2.57 7.65
C LEU A 129 -23.80 1.45 6.63
N ARG A 130 -24.79 0.70 6.19
CA ARG A 130 -24.62 -0.25 5.08
C ARG A 130 -24.36 0.43 3.72
N ARG A 131 -24.71 1.71 3.54
CA ARG A 131 -24.28 2.47 2.36
C ARG A 131 -22.76 2.66 2.36
N TYR A 132 -22.19 2.99 3.54
CA TYR A 132 -20.75 3.07 3.74
C TYR A 132 -20.07 1.73 3.44
N GLU A 133 -20.52 0.65 4.04
CA GLU A 133 -19.96 -0.69 3.84
C GLU A 133 -19.92 -1.06 2.36
N ARG A 134 -21.03 -0.95 1.64
CA ARG A 134 -21.11 -1.27 0.20
C ARG A 134 -20.20 -0.41 -0.65
N GLN A 135 -20.12 0.88 -0.38
CA GLN A 135 -19.23 1.79 -1.10
C GLN A 135 -17.77 1.40 -0.89
N ARG A 136 -17.38 1.11 0.36
CA ARG A 136 -16.00 0.74 0.68
C ARG A 136 -15.61 -0.64 0.19
N GLU A 137 -16.52 -1.60 0.20
CA GLU A 137 -16.27 -2.92 -0.37
C GLU A 137 -15.94 -2.87 -1.86
N GLY A 138 -16.66 -2.07 -2.62
CA GLY A 138 -16.39 -1.87 -4.05
C GLY A 138 -14.99 -1.29 -4.30
N ASP A 139 -14.67 -0.21 -3.61
CA ASP A 139 -13.38 0.49 -3.75
C ASP A 139 -12.20 -0.37 -3.31
N THR A 140 -12.31 -1.00 -2.14
CA THR A 140 -11.26 -1.85 -1.58
C THR A 140 -11.03 -3.09 -2.43
N SER A 141 -12.08 -3.72 -2.92
CA SER A 141 -11.98 -4.91 -3.78
C SER A 141 -11.31 -4.59 -5.10
N SER A 142 -11.63 -3.46 -5.72
CA SER A 142 -11.01 -2.98 -6.96
C SER A 142 -9.51 -2.73 -6.76
N LEU A 143 -9.12 -2.04 -5.69
CA LEU A 143 -7.72 -1.76 -5.38
C LEU A 143 -6.93 -3.04 -5.08
N LEU A 144 -7.50 -3.95 -4.29
CA LEU A 144 -6.89 -5.24 -3.98
C LEU A 144 -6.70 -6.09 -5.24
N TRP A 145 -7.69 -6.10 -6.14
CA TRP A 145 -7.59 -6.83 -7.41
C TRP A 145 -6.47 -6.28 -8.28
N VAL A 146 -6.41 -4.95 -8.48
CA VAL A 146 -5.34 -4.29 -9.26
C VAL A 146 -3.97 -4.57 -8.65
N THR A 147 -3.82 -4.39 -7.33
CA THR A 147 -2.55 -4.61 -6.63
C THR A 147 -2.10 -6.08 -6.73
N HIS A 148 -3.04 -7.02 -6.61
CA HIS A 148 -2.74 -8.44 -6.76
C HIS A 148 -2.29 -8.79 -8.19
N ARG A 149 -2.99 -8.26 -9.21
CA ARG A 149 -2.63 -8.45 -10.62
C ARG A 149 -1.27 -7.85 -10.95
N LEU A 150 -0.99 -6.65 -10.46
CA LEU A 150 0.33 -6.02 -10.61
C LEU A 150 1.42 -6.88 -9.95
N LYS A 151 1.22 -7.30 -8.69
CA LYS A 151 2.19 -8.18 -8.00
C LYS A 151 2.46 -9.46 -8.80
N SER A 152 1.43 -10.12 -9.30
CA SER A 152 1.57 -11.32 -10.13
C SER A 152 2.36 -11.04 -11.41
N LEU A 153 2.04 -9.94 -12.10
CA LEU A 153 2.71 -9.54 -13.35
C LEU A 153 4.19 -9.18 -13.14
N PHE A 154 4.50 -8.48 -12.04
CA PHE A 154 5.87 -8.07 -11.71
C PHE A 154 6.70 -9.18 -11.04
N GLY A 155 6.05 -10.12 -10.35
CA GLY A 155 6.70 -11.25 -9.68
C GLY A 155 6.99 -12.42 -10.61
N SER A 156 6.42 -12.43 -11.82
CA SER A 156 6.61 -13.54 -12.75
C SER A 156 7.94 -13.47 -13.47
N SER A 157 8.62 -14.62 -13.52
CA SER A 157 9.85 -14.83 -14.31
C SER A 157 9.59 -15.31 -15.74
N ARG A 158 8.33 -15.57 -16.13
CA ARG A 158 7.96 -16.11 -17.44
C ARG A 158 8.26 -15.11 -18.56
N PRO A 159 8.89 -15.54 -19.68
CA PRO A 159 9.31 -14.64 -20.76
C PRO A 159 8.14 -13.85 -21.39
N LEU A 160 7.00 -14.51 -21.58
CA LEU A 160 5.77 -13.89 -22.13
C LEU A 160 5.23 -12.77 -21.23
N GLU A 161 5.21 -12.98 -19.90
CA GLU A 161 4.71 -12.00 -18.96
C GLU A 161 5.65 -10.79 -18.86
N LYS A 162 6.97 -11.01 -19.03
CA LYS A 162 7.95 -9.92 -19.15
C LYS A 162 7.71 -9.06 -20.39
N GLN A 163 7.39 -9.67 -21.53
CA GLN A 163 7.09 -8.93 -22.77
C GLN A 163 5.80 -8.13 -22.65
N ILE A 164 4.72 -8.74 -22.12
CA ILE A 164 3.43 -8.05 -21.90
C ILE A 164 3.61 -6.88 -20.93
N ARG A 165 4.37 -7.06 -19.84
CA ARG A 165 4.70 -6.01 -18.89
C ARG A 165 5.42 -4.84 -19.55
N ASN A 166 6.47 -5.12 -20.30
CA ASN A 166 7.28 -4.09 -20.95
C ASN A 166 6.49 -3.34 -22.03
N TRP A 167 5.68 -4.05 -22.81
CA TRP A 167 4.77 -3.45 -23.79
C TRP A 167 3.69 -2.59 -23.11
N GLY A 168 3.04 -3.11 -22.06
CA GLY A 168 2.02 -2.39 -21.30
C GLY A 168 2.56 -1.13 -20.63
N LEU A 169 3.74 -1.20 -20.00
CA LEU A 169 4.41 -0.02 -19.43
C LEU A 169 4.78 1.01 -20.49
N GLY A 170 5.28 0.55 -21.65
CA GLY A 170 5.57 1.42 -22.80
C GLY A 170 4.32 2.12 -23.33
N PHE A 171 3.20 1.42 -23.40
CA PHE A 171 1.91 1.97 -23.83
C PHE A 171 1.39 3.01 -22.85
N VAL A 172 1.37 2.71 -21.53
CA VAL A 172 0.96 3.65 -20.50
C VAL A 172 1.85 4.90 -20.48
N ASN A 173 3.16 4.73 -20.63
CA ASN A 173 4.10 5.85 -20.63
C ASN A 173 3.92 6.77 -21.86
N ARG A 174 3.49 6.24 -22.99
CA ARG A 174 3.20 7.02 -24.21
C ARG A 174 1.82 7.69 -24.19
N SER A 175 0.88 7.17 -23.40
CA SER A 175 -0.50 7.70 -23.31
C SER A 175 -0.64 8.68 -22.18
N HIS A 176 -0.57 9.97 -22.49
CA HIS A 176 -0.74 11.06 -21.50
C HIS A 176 -2.08 10.99 -20.75
N MET A 177 -3.16 10.59 -21.43
CA MET A 177 -4.50 10.48 -20.84
C MET A 177 -4.57 9.36 -19.79
N ILE A 178 -4.07 8.17 -20.13
CA ILE A 178 -4.07 7.02 -19.21
C ILE A 178 -3.15 7.31 -18.02
N LYS A 179 -1.98 7.88 -18.26
CA LYS A 179 -1.03 8.26 -17.22
C LYS A 179 -1.64 9.27 -16.25
N ARG A 180 -2.33 10.29 -16.76
CA ARG A 180 -3.01 11.29 -15.94
C ARG A 180 -4.12 10.67 -15.09
N GLN A 181 -5.00 9.85 -15.65
CA GLN A 181 -6.04 9.15 -14.90
C GLN A 181 -5.50 8.23 -13.82
N LEU A 182 -4.39 7.53 -14.09
CA LEU A 182 -3.72 6.68 -13.08
C LEU A 182 -3.12 7.52 -11.94
N ILE A 183 -2.55 8.69 -12.26
CA ILE A 183 -2.00 9.60 -11.26
C ILE A 183 -3.14 10.21 -10.41
N GLU A 184 -4.19 10.72 -11.03
CA GLU A 184 -5.37 11.28 -10.34
C GLU A 184 -5.99 10.23 -9.39
N ARG A 185 -6.19 9.00 -9.84
CA ARG A 185 -6.64 7.91 -8.97
C ARG A 185 -5.67 7.55 -7.85
N ALA A 186 -4.38 7.63 -8.08
CA ALA A 186 -3.38 7.37 -7.05
C ALA A 186 -3.33 8.49 -5.99
N LEU A 187 -3.55 9.73 -6.42
CA LEU A 187 -3.63 10.90 -5.54
C LEU A 187 -4.97 11.00 -4.79
N GLY A 188 -6.00 10.28 -5.25
CA GLY A 188 -7.31 10.28 -4.60
C GLY A 188 -8.27 11.34 -5.11
N GLU A 189 -7.99 11.89 -6.30
CA GLU A 189 -8.87 12.79 -7.06
C GLU A 189 -9.82 12.00 -7.95
#